data_b82f565f9c49791e2bb744f9c55faf9b
#
_entry.id   b82f565f9c49791e2bb744f9c55faf9b
#
_cell.length_a   1.000
_cell.length_b   1.000
_cell.length_c   1.000
_cell.angle_alpha   90.00
_cell.angle_beta   90.00
_cell.angle_gamma   90.00
#
_symmetry.space_group_name_H-M   'P 1'
#
loop_
_entity.id
_entity.type
_entity.pdbx_description
1 polymer ?
#
loop_
_entity_poly.entity_id
_entity_poly.type
_entity_poly.pdbx_seq_one_letter_code
_entity_poly.pdbx_strand_id
1 'polypeptide(L)'
;MILQDQQKLLSFLGLFPFIALSAIIWINPVWDIYILLIFIFYSLFIHIFLSGTWWGIARNNNKSLAPSIAFFFLPFILALLISLLEYSLEPSYSKSFKFILGPLISLLLAFEFGHIYEKKKLDLDADYLDMRFKLTFSVRICHLLMIGFIFTNQ
;
A
#
# COMPACT_ATOMS: atom_id res chain seq x y z
N MET A 1 0.87 -25.56 -13.83
CA MET A 1 1.67 -25.77 -12.63
C MET A 1 2.82 -24.78 -12.52
N ILE A 2 3.75 -24.70 -13.48
CA ILE A 2 4.94 -23.82 -13.41
C ILE A 2 4.59 -22.31 -13.30
N LEU A 3 3.58 -21.82 -14.02
CA LEU A 3 3.20 -20.39 -14.00
C LEU A 3 2.57 -19.96 -12.67
N GLN A 4 1.78 -20.80 -12.03
CA GLN A 4 1.17 -20.49 -10.72
C GLN A 4 2.22 -20.44 -9.61
N ASP A 5 3.22 -21.32 -9.65
CA ASP A 5 4.31 -21.32 -8.67
C ASP A 5 5.22 -20.10 -8.84
N GLN A 6 5.47 -19.68 -10.08
CA GLN A 6 6.22 -18.45 -10.37
C GLN A 6 5.47 -17.18 -9.89
N GLN A 7 4.15 -17.12 -10.09
CA GLN A 7 3.33 -16.02 -9.60
C GLN A 7 3.35 -15.93 -8.08
N LYS A 8 3.22 -17.06 -7.38
CA LYS A 8 3.32 -17.11 -5.91
C LYS A 8 4.69 -16.64 -5.44
N LEU A 9 5.77 -17.14 -6.04
CA LEU A 9 7.13 -16.77 -5.69
C LEU A 9 7.37 -15.27 -5.86
N LEU A 10 7.01 -14.70 -7.02
CA LEU A 10 7.14 -13.27 -7.29
C LEU A 10 6.34 -12.41 -6.32
N SER A 11 5.13 -12.85 -5.96
CA SER A 11 4.27 -12.14 -5.01
C SER A 11 4.90 -12.08 -3.61
N PHE A 12 5.47 -13.18 -3.14
CA PHE A 12 6.17 -13.22 -1.84
C PHE A 12 7.50 -12.48 -1.87
N LEU A 13 8.24 -12.51 -2.99
CA LEU A 13 9.44 -11.69 -3.17
C LEU A 13 9.11 -10.19 -3.10
N GLY A 14 7.95 -9.78 -3.66
CA GLY A 14 7.45 -8.41 -3.53
C GLY A 14 7.11 -7.99 -2.10
N LEU A 15 6.89 -8.93 -1.17
CA LEU A 15 6.67 -8.65 0.24
C LEU A 15 7.97 -8.38 1.01
N PHE A 16 9.09 -8.93 0.54
CA PHE A 16 10.37 -8.85 1.24
C PHE A 16 10.81 -7.42 1.59
N PRO A 17 10.77 -6.42 0.67
CA PRO A 17 11.14 -5.05 1.01
C PRO A 17 10.25 -4.42 2.08
N PHE A 18 8.95 -4.75 2.12
CA PHE A 18 8.05 -4.27 3.19
C PHE A 18 8.51 -4.75 4.56
N ILE A 19 8.81 -6.05 4.69
CA ILE A 19 9.25 -6.65 5.95
C ILE A 19 10.61 -6.10 6.33
N ALA A 20 11.57 -6.05 5.40
CA ALA A 20 12.92 -5.57 5.66
C ALA A 20 12.93 -4.11 6.15
N LEU A 21 12.24 -3.20 5.44
CA LEU A 21 12.18 -1.78 5.80
C LEU A 21 11.48 -1.57 7.14
N SER A 22 10.36 -2.28 7.39
CA SER A 22 9.64 -2.16 8.66
C SER A 22 10.42 -2.72 9.84
N ALA A 23 11.32 -3.67 9.64
CA ALA A 23 12.22 -4.16 10.70
C ALA A 23 13.42 -3.22 10.92
N ILE A 24 14.04 -2.76 9.84
CA ILE A 24 15.27 -1.93 9.90
C ILE A 24 15.01 -0.61 10.64
N ILE A 25 13.86 0.02 10.46
CA ILE A 25 13.55 1.30 11.11
C ILE A 25 13.57 1.23 12.64
N TRP A 26 13.17 0.07 13.21
CA TRP A 26 13.19 -0.17 14.66
C TRP A 26 14.58 -0.52 15.19
N ILE A 27 15.45 -1.08 14.34
CA ILE A 27 16.81 -1.47 14.72
C ILE A 27 17.78 -0.30 14.62
N ASN A 28 17.64 0.54 13.60
CA ASN A 28 18.53 1.66 13.33
C ASN A 28 17.74 2.93 12.93
N PRO A 29 17.27 3.70 13.92
CA PRO A 29 16.45 4.89 13.67
C PRO A 29 17.24 6.08 13.08
N VAL A 30 18.57 6.00 12.93
CA VAL A 30 19.39 7.10 12.38
C VAL A 30 18.97 7.47 10.93
N TRP A 31 18.42 6.51 10.17
CA TRP A 31 17.99 6.68 8.79
C TRP A 31 16.46 6.71 8.63
N ASP A 32 15.73 7.02 9.69
CA ASP A 32 14.28 6.93 9.79
C ASP A 32 13.53 7.58 8.62
N ILE A 33 13.82 8.84 8.32
CA ILE A 33 13.20 9.59 7.21
C ILE A 33 13.44 8.92 5.86
N TYR A 34 14.67 8.46 5.59
CA TYR A 34 14.98 7.80 4.33
C TYR A 34 14.27 6.44 4.21
N ILE A 35 14.23 5.67 5.30
CA ILE A 35 13.56 4.38 5.35
C ILE A 35 12.05 4.56 5.13
N LEU A 36 11.43 5.56 5.77
CA LEU A 36 10.01 5.91 5.59
C LEU A 36 9.71 6.32 4.14
N LEU A 37 10.54 7.16 3.54
CA LEU A 37 10.37 7.56 2.14
C LEU A 37 10.52 6.38 1.18
N ILE A 38 11.53 5.53 1.35
CA ILE A 38 11.72 4.33 0.52
C ILE A 38 10.52 3.40 0.68
N PHE A 39 9.99 3.22 1.88
CA PHE A 39 8.82 2.41 2.15
C PHE A 39 7.58 2.95 1.42
N ILE A 40 7.33 4.27 1.48
CA ILE A 40 6.22 4.92 0.79
C ILE A 40 6.35 4.76 -0.73
N PHE A 41 7.52 5.05 -1.30
CA PHE A 41 7.75 4.89 -2.74
C PHE A 41 7.56 3.44 -3.18
N TYR A 42 8.09 2.49 -2.42
CA TYR A 42 7.91 1.07 -2.71
C TYR A 42 6.44 0.66 -2.65
N SER A 43 5.71 1.09 -1.61
CA SER A 43 4.26 0.87 -1.47
C SER A 43 3.49 1.43 -2.65
N LEU A 44 3.85 2.63 -3.10
CA LEU A 44 3.24 3.28 -4.26
C LEU A 44 3.49 2.50 -5.55
N PHE A 45 4.72 2.00 -5.77
CA PHE A 45 5.03 1.15 -6.93
C PHE A 45 4.18 -0.13 -6.95
N ILE A 46 4.06 -0.81 -5.81
CA ILE A 46 3.20 -1.99 -5.70
C ILE A 46 1.73 -1.64 -5.96
N HIS A 47 1.25 -0.51 -5.45
CA HIS A 47 -0.11 -0.04 -5.69
C HIS A 47 -0.38 0.24 -7.18
N ILE A 48 0.54 0.92 -7.86
CA ILE A 48 0.46 1.18 -9.31
C ILE A 48 0.45 -0.14 -10.09
N PHE A 49 1.31 -1.08 -9.72
CA PHE A 49 1.35 -2.42 -10.33
C PHE A 49 0.00 -3.13 -10.20
N LEU A 50 -0.61 -3.10 -9.02
CA LEU A 50 -1.93 -3.71 -8.78
C LEU A 50 -3.03 -3.05 -9.60
N SER A 51 -3.02 -1.73 -9.71
CA SER A 51 -3.95 -1.00 -10.56
C SER A 51 -3.80 -1.41 -12.03
N GLY A 52 -2.57 -1.63 -12.50
CA GLY A 52 -2.28 -2.17 -13.82
C GLY A 52 -2.80 -3.61 -14.03
N THR A 53 -2.73 -4.46 -13.01
CA THR A 53 -3.31 -5.82 -13.10
C THR A 53 -4.84 -5.77 -13.26
N TRP A 54 -5.52 -4.87 -12.54
CA TRP A 54 -6.96 -4.67 -12.71
C TRP A 54 -7.33 -4.15 -14.10
N TRP A 55 -6.53 -3.24 -14.63
CA TRP A 55 -6.67 -2.77 -16.01
C TRP A 55 -6.60 -3.94 -17.00
N GLY A 56 -5.60 -4.82 -16.86
CA GLY A 56 -5.45 -6.02 -17.70
C GLY A 56 -6.64 -6.95 -17.60
N ILE A 57 -7.13 -7.25 -16.39
CA ILE A 57 -8.29 -8.10 -16.16
C ILE A 57 -9.57 -7.48 -16.77
N ALA A 58 -9.78 -6.18 -16.55
CA ALA A 58 -10.97 -5.49 -17.08
C ALA A 58 -10.97 -5.47 -18.61
N ARG A 59 -9.82 -5.20 -19.23
CA ARG A 59 -9.66 -5.20 -20.69
C ARG A 59 -9.92 -6.59 -21.28
N ASN A 60 -9.36 -7.64 -20.69
CA ASN A 60 -9.53 -9.03 -21.17
C ASN A 60 -10.97 -9.51 -21.08
N ASN A 61 -11.71 -9.04 -20.08
CA ASN A 61 -13.10 -9.41 -19.84
C ASN A 61 -14.13 -8.42 -20.44
N ASN A 62 -13.71 -7.47 -21.27
CA ASN A 62 -14.55 -6.40 -21.84
C ASN A 62 -15.37 -5.65 -20.76
N LYS A 63 -14.78 -5.45 -19.57
CA LYS A 63 -15.39 -4.70 -18.46
C LYS A 63 -14.92 -3.24 -18.46
N SER A 64 -15.61 -2.39 -17.72
CA SER A 64 -15.22 -0.98 -17.54
C SER A 64 -13.84 -0.84 -16.92
N LEU A 65 -13.02 0.07 -17.45
CA LEU A 65 -11.70 0.42 -16.93
C LEU A 65 -11.76 1.43 -15.78
N ALA A 66 -12.93 2.05 -15.54
CA ALA A 66 -13.10 3.08 -14.53
C ALA A 66 -12.65 2.67 -13.11
N PRO A 67 -12.93 1.44 -12.61
CA PRO A 67 -12.42 1.01 -11.31
C PRO A 67 -10.90 0.99 -11.21
N SER A 68 -10.19 0.57 -12.27
CA SER A 68 -8.72 0.54 -12.29
C SER A 68 -8.13 1.95 -12.24
N ILE A 69 -8.73 2.89 -12.98
CA ILE A 69 -8.34 4.30 -12.99
C ILE A 69 -8.61 4.92 -11.62
N ALA A 70 -9.80 4.70 -11.06
CA ALA A 70 -10.16 5.20 -9.73
C ALA A 70 -9.21 4.66 -8.66
N PHE A 71 -8.88 3.38 -8.72
CA PHE A 71 -7.94 2.75 -7.79
C PHE A 71 -6.53 3.33 -7.93
N PHE A 72 -6.07 3.59 -9.15
CA PHE A 72 -4.77 4.23 -9.39
C PHE A 72 -4.65 5.59 -8.68
N PHE A 73 -5.68 6.45 -8.77
CA PHE A 73 -5.66 7.78 -8.17
C PHE A 73 -6.02 7.80 -6.68
N LEU A 74 -6.58 6.72 -6.14
CA LEU A 74 -7.09 6.66 -4.76
C LEU A 74 -6.08 7.13 -3.69
N PRO A 75 -4.82 6.63 -3.64
CA PRO A 75 -3.88 7.04 -2.60
C PRO A 75 -3.51 8.52 -2.70
N PHE A 76 -3.45 9.08 -3.90
CA PHE A 76 -3.14 10.50 -4.10
C PHE A 76 -4.27 11.39 -3.60
N ILE A 77 -5.53 11.03 -3.90
CA ILE A 77 -6.72 11.77 -3.43
C ILE A 77 -6.82 11.68 -1.91
N LEU A 78 -6.64 10.48 -1.34
CA LEU A 78 -6.67 10.28 0.11
C LEU A 78 -5.53 11.05 0.81
N ALA A 79 -4.31 11.00 0.28
CA ALA A 79 -3.19 11.74 0.83
C ALA A 79 -3.45 13.25 0.83
N LEU A 80 -4.00 13.80 -0.26
CA LEU A 80 -4.37 15.21 -0.34
C LEU A 80 -5.45 15.56 0.70
N LEU A 81 -6.51 14.76 0.82
CA LEU A 81 -7.58 14.99 1.79
C LEU A 81 -7.08 14.93 3.23
N ILE A 82 -6.24 13.95 3.57
CA ILE A 82 -5.64 13.81 4.91
C ILE A 82 -4.75 15.02 5.21
N SER A 83 -3.89 15.42 4.26
CA SER A 83 -3.01 16.59 4.43
C SER A 83 -3.78 17.89 4.60
N LEU A 84 -4.89 18.07 3.88
CA LEU A 84 -5.79 19.23 4.06
C LEU A 84 -6.48 19.22 5.43
N LEU A 85 -6.87 18.04 5.89
CA LEU A 85 -7.48 17.89 7.22
C LEU A 85 -6.45 18.19 8.33
N GLU A 86 -5.23 17.66 8.23
CA GLU A 86 -4.14 17.95 9.17
C GLU A 86 -3.83 19.44 9.23
N TYR A 87 -3.75 20.10 8.08
CA TYR A 87 -3.53 21.55 8.01
C TYR A 87 -4.65 22.36 8.67
N SER A 88 -5.91 21.93 8.54
CA SER A 88 -7.05 22.63 9.13
C SER A 88 -7.17 22.47 10.65
N LEU A 89 -6.68 21.33 11.18
CA LEU A 89 -6.76 21.02 12.61
C LEU A 89 -5.60 21.60 13.41
N GLU A 90 -4.39 21.60 12.87
CA GLU A 90 -3.18 22.12 13.50
C GLU A 90 -2.30 22.88 12.50
N PRO A 91 -2.50 24.20 12.33
CA PRO A 91 -1.70 24.98 11.38
C PRO A 91 -0.23 25.19 11.82
N SER A 92 0.17 24.76 13.02
CA SER A 92 1.54 24.90 13.50
C SER A 92 2.42 23.76 12.98
N TYR A 93 3.18 24.06 11.96
CA TYR A 93 4.15 23.16 11.29
C TYR A 93 5.32 22.79 12.21
N SER A 94 5.13 21.96 13.20
CA SER A 94 6.19 21.68 14.16
C SER A 94 6.94 20.36 13.99
N LYS A 95 6.50 19.40 13.15
CA LYS A 95 7.25 18.12 13.05
C LYS A 95 7.19 17.49 11.65
N SER A 96 8.38 17.20 11.11
CA SER A 96 8.60 16.61 9.78
C SER A 96 7.88 15.27 9.54
N PHE A 97 7.56 14.51 10.60
CA PHE A 97 6.91 13.21 10.51
C PHE A 97 5.41 13.27 10.19
N LYS A 98 4.70 14.36 10.53
CA LYS A 98 3.28 14.52 10.20
C LYS A 98 3.05 14.48 8.68
N PHE A 99 3.96 15.09 7.92
CA PHE A 99 3.88 15.09 6.46
C PHE A 99 3.99 13.68 5.83
N ILE A 100 4.64 12.74 6.51
CA ILE A 100 4.84 11.36 6.06
C ILE A 100 3.64 10.48 6.45
N LEU A 101 2.93 10.83 7.52
CA LEU A 101 1.81 10.05 8.04
C LEU A 101 0.63 9.97 7.06
N GLY A 102 0.27 11.10 6.43
CA GLY A 102 -0.81 11.16 5.44
C GLY A 102 -0.64 10.15 4.29
N PRO A 103 0.49 10.15 3.56
CA PRO A 103 0.80 9.13 2.55
C PRO A 103 0.76 7.69 3.07
N LEU A 104 1.28 7.40 4.27
CA LEU A 104 1.25 6.05 4.84
C LEU A 104 -0.17 5.57 5.09
N ILE A 105 -1.02 6.40 5.71
CA ILE A 105 -2.42 6.07 5.97
C ILE A 105 -3.18 5.91 4.65
N SER A 106 -2.96 6.80 3.67
CA SER A 106 -3.64 6.74 2.38
C SER A 106 -3.33 5.45 1.62
N LEU A 107 -2.07 5.01 1.62
CA LEU A 107 -1.66 3.75 0.99
C LEU A 107 -2.23 2.54 1.73
N LEU A 108 -2.23 2.55 3.06
CA LEU A 108 -2.86 1.50 3.86
C LEU A 108 -4.35 1.36 3.50
N LEU A 109 -5.10 2.46 3.46
CA LEU A 109 -6.50 2.46 3.08
C LEU A 109 -6.71 2.02 1.63
N ALA A 110 -5.85 2.45 0.71
CA ALA A 110 -5.92 2.03 -0.69
C ALA A 110 -5.73 0.51 -0.84
N PHE A 111 -4.79 -0.12 -0.14
CA PHE A 111 -4.63 -1.58 -0.14
C PHE A 111 -5.85 -2.30 0.43
N GLU A 112 -6.48 -1.77 1.49
CA GLU A 112 -7.72 -2.34 2.06
C GLU A 112 -8.89 -2.28 1.07
N PHE A 113 -9.13 -1.10 0.50
CA PHE A 113 -10.17 -0.94 -0.52
C PHE A 113 -9.93 -1.83 -1.73
N GLY A 114 -8.67 -1.95 -2.16
CA GLY A 114 -8.28 -2.84 -3.24
C GLY A 114 -8.62 -4.29 -2.95
N HIS A 115 -8.26 -4.79 -1.78
CA HIS A 115 -8.57 -6.16 -1.38
C HIS A 115 -10.08 -6.43 -1.32
N ILE A 116 -10.86 -5.50 -0.74
CA ILE A 116 -12.33 -5.62 -0.66
C ILE A 116 -12.95 -5.65 -2.06
N TYR A 117 -12.46 -4.81 -2.96
CA TYR A 117 -12.94 -4.76 -4.35
C TYR A 117 -12.62 -6.07 -5.10
N GLU A 118 -11.38 -6.56 -5.01
CA GLU A 118 -10.96 -7.83 -5.61
C GLU A 118 -11.90 -8.98 -5.18
N LYS A 119 -12.14 -9.09 -3.87
CA LYS A 119 -12.98 -10.14 -3.31
C LYS A 119 -14.45 -10.06 -3.74
N LYS A 120 -15.00 -8.85 -3.94
CA LYS A 120 -16.45 -8.66 -4.19
C LYS A 120 -16.81 -8.53 -5.66
N LYS A 121 -15.89 -8.04 -6.50
CA LYS A 121 -16.22 -7.59 -7.87
C LYS A 121 -15.42 -8.28 -8.96
N LEU A 122 -14.26 -8.83 -8.63
CA LEU A 122 -13.46 -9.59 -9.58
C LEU A 122 -13.74 -11.07 -9.35
N ASP A 123 -14.08 -11.76 -10.46
CA ASP A 123 -14.28 -13.20 -10.47
C ASP A 123 -12.91 -13.89 -10.56
N LEU A 124 -12.25 -14.01 -9.40
CA LEU A 124 -10.90 -14.52 -9.26
C LEU A 124 -10.91 -15.88 -8.58
N ASP A 125 -9.94 -16.71 -8.92
CA ASP A 125 -9.75 -18.03 -8.33
C ASP A 125 -9.55 -17.95 -6.80
N ALA A 126 -10.09 -18.94 -6.07
CA ALA A 126 -10.03 -18.99 -4.61
C ALA A 126 -8.59 -19.05 -4.08
N ASP A 127 -7.71 -19.80 -4.75
CA ASP A 127 -6.28 -19.90 -4.38
C ASP A 127 -5.56 -18.54 -4.55
N TYR A 128 -5.92 -17.80 -5.60
CA TYR A 128 -5.41 -16.46 -5.81
C TYR A 128 -5.89 -15.50 -4.72
N LEU A 129 -7.17 -15.55 -4.35
CA LEU A 129 -7.74 -14.70 -3.31
C LEU A 129 -7.12 -14.98 -1.93
N ASP A 130 -6.84 -16.24 -1.59
CA ASP A 130 -6.16 -16.61 -0.34
C ASP A 130 -4.72 -16.07 -0.31
N MET A 131 -3.98 -16.22 -1.40
CA MET A 131 -2.65 -15.63 -1.54
C MET A 131 -2.71 -14.10 -1.38
N ARG A 132 -3.64 -13.43 -2.06
CA ARG A 132 -3.83 -11.98 -1.98
C ARG A 132 -4.19 -11.51 -0.56
N PHE A 133 -5.02 -12.27 0.14
CA PHE A 133 -5.34 -11.99 1.54
C PHE A 133 -4.08 -12.00 2.42
N LYS A 134 -3.27 -13.06 2.31
CA LYS A 134 -2.01 -13.19 3.07
C LYS A 134 -1.04 -12.04 2.79
N LEU A 135 -0.87 -11.68 1.52
CA LEU A 135 -0.01 -10.57 1.11
C LEU A 135 -0.51 -9.23 1.66
N THR A 136 -1.80 -8.93 1.47
CA THR A 136 -2.40 -7.66 1.94
C THR A 136 -2.35 -7.58 3.46
N PHE A 137 -2.60 -8.67 4.17
CA PHE A 137 -2.49 -8.72 5.62
C PHE A 137 -1.06 -8.43 6.11
N SER A 138 -0.05 -9.01 5.46
CA SER A 138 1.35 -8.75 5.80
C SER A 138 1.76 -7.30 5.51
N VAL A 139 1.35 -6.74 4.37
CA VAL A 139 1.58 -5.32 4.02
C VAL A 139 0.91 -4.39 5.02
N ARG A 140 -0.31 -4.72 5.48
CA ARG A 140 -1.01 -3.99 6.54
C ARG A 140 -0.21 -3.92 7.83
N ILE A 141 0.32 -5.06 8.29
CA ILE A 141 1.15 -5.11 9.49
C ILE A 141 2.38 -4.21 9.32
N CYS A 142 3.06 -4.27 8.16
CA CYS A 142 4.22 -3.43 7.90
C CYS A 142 3.87 -1.93 7.93
N HIS A 143 2.74 -1.51 7.35
CA HIS A 143 2.29 -0.11 7.42
C HIS A 143 1.97 0.31 8.86
N LEU A 144 1.31 -0.55 9.64
CA LEU A 144 1.02 -0.25 11.05
C LEU A 144 2.29 -0.14 11.90
N LEU A 145 3.33 -0.94 11.61
CA LEU A 145 4.64 -0.82 12.27
C LEU A 145 5.32 0.51 11.93
N MET A 146 5.25 0.96 10.67
CA MET A 146 5.78 2.27 10.26
C MET A 146 5.03 3.43 10.91
N ILE A 147 3.70 3.37 10.95
CA ILE A 147 2.86 4.37 11.63
C ILE A 147 3.16 4.37 13.13
N GLY A 148 3.23 3.20 13.76
CA GLY A 148 3.58 3.05 15.18
C GLY A 148 4.95 3.65 15.50
N PHE A 149 5.96 3.45 14.64
CA PHE A 149 7.27 4.06 14.79
C PHE A 149 7.19 5.61 14.82
N ILE A 150 6.40 6.21 13.93
CA ILE A 150 6.21 7.66 13.90
C ILE A 150 5.63 8.16 15.23
N PHE A 151 4.61 7.48 15.78
CA PHE A 151 3.98 7.89 17.04
C PHE A 151 4.88 7.70 18.27
N THR A 152 5.79 6.73 18.25
CA THR A 152 6.68 6.47 19.40
C THR A 152 7.92 7.35 19.40
N ASN A 153 8.29 7.97 18.26
CA ASN A 153 9.51 8.79 18.11
C ASN A 153 9.20 10.27 17.81
N GLN A 154 7.98 10.73 18.12
CA GLN A 154 7.58 12.15 18.03
C GLN A 154 8.01 12.97 19.24
#